data_c77e01a239180b1c45e041f92bd04ec5
#
_entry.id   c77e01a239180b1c45e041f92bd04ec5
#
_cell.length_a   1.000
_cell.length_b   1.000
_cell.length_c   1.000
_cell.angle_alpha   90.00
_cell.angle_beta   90.00
_cell.angle_gamma   90.00
#
_symmetry.space_group_name_H-M   'P 1'
#
loop_
_entity.id
_entity.type
_entity.pdbx_description
1 polymer ?
#
loop_
_entity_poly.entity_id
_entity_poly.type
_entity_poly.pdbx_seq_one_letter_code
_entity_poly.pdbx_strand_id
1 'polypeptide(L)' 'MNKLYRRNNNGVPTVWWAELDSDTNSITVFYGLVRGNIRKEVYAVTQKDGQKELESRYNDKIKQGY' A
#
# COMPACT_ATOMS: atom_id res chain seq x y z
N MET A 1 -5.64 -7.04 -4.25
CA MET A 1 -5.06 -5.90 -4.98
C MET A 1 -3.65 -6.23 -5.42
N ASN A 2 -3.21 -5.59 -6.50
CA ASN A 2 -1.89 -5.88 -7.05
C ASN A 2 -0.79 -5.16 -6.27
N LYS A 3 0.38 -5.80 -6.22
CA LYS A 3 1.57 -5.16 -5.68
C LYS A 3 2.08 -4.13 -6.69
N LEU A 4 2.55 -2.99 -6.17
CA LEU A 4 3.15 -1.94 -6.98
C LEU A 4 4.65 -1.91 -6.73
N TYR A 5 5.42 -1.66 -7.79
CA TYR A 5 6.88 -1.69 -7.72
C TYR A 5 7.46 -0.41 -8.28
N ARG A 6 8.56 0.03 -7.70
CA ARG A 6 9.41 1.08 -8.28
C ARG A 6 10.82 0.94 -7.74
N ARG A 7 11.78 1.59 -8.39
CA ARG A 7 13.14 1.70 -7.85
C ARG A 7 13.25 2.98 -7.02
N ASN A 8 13.95 2.89 -5.87
CA ASN A 8 14.21 4.06 -5.07
C ASN A 8 15.35 4.90 -5.69
N ASN A 9 15.75 5.99 -5.03
CA ASN A 9 16.78 6.88 -5.53
C ASN A 9 18.13 6.18 -5.74
N ASN A 10 18.37 5.08 -5.07
CA ASN A 10 19.60 4.29 -5.23
C ASN A 10 19.44 3.16 -6.25
N GLY A 11 18.32 3.13 -6.96
CA GLY A 11 18.05 2.10 -7.95
C GLY A 11 17.63 0.75 -7.37
N VAL A 12 17.35 0.68 -6.07
CA VAL A 12 16.95 -0.57 -5.42
C VAL A 12 15.45 -0.80 -5.60
N PRO A 13 15.04 -2.01 -6.02
CA PRO A 13 13.61 -2.31 -6.19
C PRO A 13 12.87 -2.27 -4.86
N THR A 14 11.76 -1.55 -4.86
CA THR A 14 10.85 -1.45 -3.71
C THR A 14 9.46 -1.90 -4.09
N VAL A 15 8.66 -2.28 -3.09
CA VAL A 15 7.29 -2.77 -3.28
C VAL A 15 6.36 -2.07 -2.31
N TRP A 16 5.12 -1.88 -2.75
CA TRP A 16 4.05 -1.35 -1.92
C TRP A 16 2.74 -2.05 -2.30
N TRP A 17 1.97 -2.45 -1.31
CA TRP A 17 0.59 -2.91 -1.55
C TRP A 17 -0.22 -2.73 -0.29
N ALA A 18 -1.54 -2.81 -0.41
CA ALA A 18 -2.44 -2.67 0.71
C ALA A 18 -3.59 -3.68 0.60
N GLU A 19 -4.13 -4.04 1.75
CA GLU A 19 -5.24 -4.99 1.85
C GLU A 19 -6.31 -4.41 2.76
N LEU A 20 -7.57 -4.58 2.37
CA LEU A 20 -8.72 -4.19 3.17
C LEU A 20 -9.19 -5.39 3.99
N ASP A 21 -9.31 -5.21 5.30
CA ASP A 21 -9.96 -6.16 6.18
C ASP A 21 -11.34 -5.62 6.54
N SER A 22 -12.38 -6.20 5.96
CA SER A 22 -13.75 -5.75 6.17
C SER A 22 -14.27 -6.11 7.57
N ASP A 23 -13.71 -7.14 8.20
CA ASP A 23 -14.15 -7.54 9.54
C ASP A 23 -13.75 -6.53 10.59
N THR A 24 -12.55 -5.97 10.48
CA THR A 24 -12.04 -4.96 11.41
C THR A 24 -12.16 -3.54 10.88
N ASN A 25 -12.64 -3.39 9.63
CA ASN A 25 -12.75 -2.10 8.94
C ASN A 25 -11.43 -1.34 8.95
N SER A 26 -10.38 -2.04 8.54
CA SER A 26 -9.02 -1.49 8.54
C SER A 26 -8.30 -1.79 7.22
N ILE A 27 -7.30 -0.98 6.91
CA ILE A 27 -6.44 -1.17 5.76
C ILE A 27 -5.02 -1.42 6.27
N THR A 28 -4.44 -2.54 5.86
CA THR A 28 -3.06 -2.86 6.16
C THR A 28 -2.19 -2.52 4.96
N VAL A 29 -1.18 -1.70 5.18
CA VAL A 29 -0.24 -1.28 4.14
C VAL A 29 1.07 -2.03 4.35
N PHE A 30 1.59 -2.61 3.28
CA PHE A 30 2.87 -3.31 3.26
C PHE A 30 3.82 -2.57 2.33
N TYR A 31 5.06 -2.36 2.75
CA TYR A 31 6.05 -1.66 1.92
C TYR A 31 7.46 -2.01 2.35
N GLY A 32 8.38 -1.89 1.43
CA GLY A 32 9.79 -2.14 1.72
C GLY A 32 10.59 -2.52 0.49
N LEU A 33 11.73 -3.15 0.74
CA LEU A 33 12.60 -3.64 -0.32
C LEU A 33 12.13 -4.99 -0.80
N VAL A 34 12.13 -5.19 -2.12
CA VAL A 34 11.68 -6.46 -2.72
C VAL A 34 12.46 -7.66 -2.16
N ARG A 35 13.76 -7.47 -1.91
CA ARG A 35 14.65 -8.53 -1.37
C ARG A 35 15.10 -8.23 0.04
N GLY A 36 14.33 -7.45 0.79
CA GLY A 36 14.67 -7.07 2.15
C GLY A 36 13.46 -7.15 3.05
N ASN A 37 13.52 -6.38 4.13
CA ASN A 37 12.46 -6.36 5.12
C ASN A 37 11.23 -5.65 4.57
N ILE A 38 10.07 -6.25 4.79
CA ILE A 38 8.77 -5.64 4.48
C ILE A 38 8.18 -5.12 5.79
N ARG A 39 7.82 -3.85 5.80
CA ARG A 39 7.17 -3.20 6.93
C ARG A 39 5.66 -3.24 6.75
N LYS A 40 4.95 -3.19 7.86
CA LYS A 40 3.49 -3.24 7.89
C LYS A 40 2.94 -2.13 8.78
N GLU A 41 1.94 -1.42 8.28
CA GLU A 41 1.20 -0.42 9.05
C GLU A 41 -0.30 -0.65 8.89
N VAL A 42 -1.05 -0.48 9.97
CA VAL A 42 -2.50 -0.68 9.98
C VAL A 42 -3.19 0.66 10.22
N TYR A 43 -4.17 0.98 9.37
CA TYR A 43 -4.93 2.21 9.45
C TYR A 43 -6.42 1.89 9.55
N ALA A 44 -7.13 2.55 10.45
CA ALA A 44 -8.59 2.46 10.50
C ALA A 44 -9.19 3.12 9.26
N VAL A 45 -10.22 2.49 8.70
CA VAL A 45 -10.96 3.07 7.58
C VAL A 45 -11.75 4.27 8.08
N THR A 46 -11.59 5.42 7.42
CA THR A 46 -12.26 6.67 7.81
C THR A 46 -13.42 7.04 6.90
N GLN A 47 -13.45 6.49 5.69
CA GLN A 47 -14.53 6.72 4.73
C GLN A 47 -15.63 5.68 4.90
N LYS A 48 -16.84 6.00 4.42
CA LYS A 48 -17.95 5.05 4.44
C LYS A 48 -17.64 3.79 3.66
N ASP A 49 -16.92 3.93 2.55
CA ASP A 49 -16.59 2.82 1.66
C ASP A 49 -15.09 2.54 1.76
N GLY A 50 -14.74 1.48 2.47
CA GLY A 50 -13.35 1.06 2.64
C GLY A 50 -12.67 0.72 1.31
N GLN A 51 -13.41 0.18 0.34
CA GLN A 51 -12.87 -0.14 -0.96
C GLN A 51 -12.43 1.13 -1.71
N LYS A 52 -13.22 2.20 -1.61
CA LYS A 52 -12.85 3.48 -2.21
C LYS A 52 -11.62 4.09 -1.54
N GLU A 53 -11.51 3.96 -0.23
CA GLU A 53 -10.33 4.43 0.48
C GLU A 53 -9.09 3.63 0.05
N LEU A 54 -9.22 2.32 -0.10
CA LEU A 54 -8.14 1.46 -0.59
C LEU A 54 -7.69 1.90 -2.00
N GLU A 55 -8.64 2.11 -2.91
CA GLU A 55 -8.34 2.58 -4.26
C GLU A 55 -7.65 3.94 -4.27
N SER A 56 -8.09 4.84 -3.40
CA SER A 56 -7.47 6.16 -3.27
C SER A 56 -6.00 6.06 -2.85
N ARG A 57 -5.68 5.15 -1.92
CA ARG A 57 -4.31 4.92 -1.50
C ARG A 57 -3.45 4.38 -2.65
N TYR A 58 -3.99 3.47 -3.45
CA TYR A 58 -3.29 2.96 -4.64
C TYR A 58 -3.05 4.07 -5.66
N ASN A 59 -4.05 4.90 -5.92
CA ASN A 59 -3.93 6.01 -6.87
C ASN A 59 -2.85 7.00 -6.44
N ASP A 60 -2.76 7.30 -5.15
CA ASP A 60 -1.73 8.19 -4.61
C ASP A 60 -0.33 7.62 -4.84
N LYS A 61 -0.17 6.31 -4.66
CA LYS A 61 1.12 5.64 -4.88
C LYS A 61 1.51 5.62 -6.35
N ILE A 62 0.55 5.40 -7.24
CA ILE A 62 0.80 5.45 -8.67
C ILE A 62 1.28 6.85 -9.07
N LYS A 63 0.68 7.89 -8.52
CA LYS A 63 1.12 9.28 -8.75
C LYS A 63 2.54 9.54 -8.24
N GLN A 64 2.98 8.79 -7.23
CA GLN A 64 4.32 8.91 -6.67
C GLN A 64 5.37 8.10 -7.45
N GLY A 65 4.98 7.43 -8.52
CA GLY A 65 5.89 6.70 -9.39
C GLY A 65 5.90 5.18 -9.21
N TYR A 66 5.01 4.68 -8.38
CA TYR A 66 4.85 3.22 -8.29
C TYR A 66 4.13 2.64 -9.48
#